data_b42e56d9f286ca09f6bf37be83014e97
#
_entry.id   b42e56d9f286ca09f6bf37be83014e97
#
_cell.length_a   1.000
_cell.length_b   1.000
_cell.length_c   1.000
_cell.angle_alpha   90.00
_cell.angle_beta   90.00
_cell.angle_gamma   90.00
#
_symmetry.space_group_name_H-M   'P 1'
#
loop_
_entity.id
_entity.type
_entity.pdbx_description
1 polymer ?
#
loop_
_entity_poly.entity_id
_entity_poly.type
_entity_poly.pdbx_seq_one_letter_code
_entity_poly.pdbx_strand_id
1 'polypeptide(L)'
;MQIRPYRPQQDYRAVLNAQCDLYKINFPRFVCTPAFLADQAQRLRAAAKRPFENGIFVLEDGLDFAGYVWVAIRMDLQGTYGSVDQVYLQDSYRRRGLGKLLMGAAHDFVTKQGIKVARLYVTAGNQDAVRLYEREGYAVTRLEMEKPLT
;
A
#
# COMPACT_ATOMS: atom_id res chain seq x y z
N MET A 1 1.55 -8.50 -17.99
CA MET A 1 1.30 -7.80 -16.70
C MET A 1 0.18 -8.51 -15.97
N GLN A 2 0.45 -9.00 -14.76
CA GLN A 2 -0.51 -9.81 -14.00
C GLN A 2 -0.53 -9.39 -12.54
N ILE A 3 -1.74 -9.32 -11.97
CA ILE A 3 -1.93 -9.16 -10.52
C ILE A 3 -2.28 -10.51 -9.93
N ARG A 4 -1.62 -10.85 -8.83
CA ARG A 4 -1.85 -12.09 -8.09
C ARG A 4 -1.65 -11.88 -6.60
N PRO A 5 -2.17 -12.78 -5.76
CA PRO A 5 -1.89 -12.76 -4.33
C PRO A 5 -0.39 -12.86 -4.01
N TYR A 6 0.01 -12.20 -2.95
CA TYR A 6 1.35 -12.27 -2.39
C TYR A 6 1.71 -13.70 -1.99
N ARG A 7 2.93 -14.10 -2.34
CA ARG A 7 3.49 -15.41 -1.98
C ARG A 7 4.69 -15.19 -1.06
N PRO A 8 4.59 -15.48 0.24
CA PRO A 8 5.63 -15.12 1.21
C PRO A 8 7.04 -15.55 0.82
N GLN A 9 7.21 -16.77 0.36
CA GLN A 9 8.54 -17.31 0.04
C GLN A 9 9.15 -16.69 -1.23
N GLN A 10 8.32 -16.28 -2.17
CA GLN A 10 8.76 -15.74 -3.45
C GLN A 10 8.93 -14.22 -3.40
N ASP A 11 8.02 -13.51 -2.74
CA ASP A 11 7.86 -12.07 -2.90
C ASP A 11 8.43 -11.26 -1.74
N TYR A 12 8.76 -11.92 -0.64
CA TYR A 12 9.03 -11.23 0.61
C TYR A 12 10.19 -10.23 0.51
N ARG A 13 11.27 -10.60 -0.18
CA ARG A 13 12.42 -9.70 -0.35
C ARG A 13 12.10 -8.48 -1.21
N ALA A 14 11.37 -8.70 -2.30
CA ALA A 14 10.96 -7.61 -3.18
C ALA A 14 10.05 -6.62 -2.46
N VAL A 15 9.11 -7.13 -1.67
CA VAL A 15 8.21 -6.26 -0.88
C VAL A 15 8.98 -5.50 0.19
N LEU A 16 9.90 -6.13 0.92
CA LEU A 16 10.70 -5.43 1.92
C LEU A 16 11.55 -4.31 1.31
N ASN A 17 12.19 -4.57 0.17
CA ASN A 17 12.95 -3.55 -0.54
C ASN A 17 12.05 -2.40 -1.00
N ALA A 18 10.86 -2.74 -1.51
CA ALA A 18 9.86 -1.75 -1.92
C ALA A 18 9.38 -0.88 -0.75
N GLN A 19 9.24 -1.46 0.43
CA GLN A 19 8.85 -0.72 1.64
C GLN A 19 9.89 0.33 2.02
N CYS A 20 11.18 0.02 1.92
CA CYS A 20 12.23 1.01 2.14
C CYS A 20 12.08 2.20 1.19
N ASP A 21 11.87 1.93 -0.09
CA ASP A 21 11.69 2.98 -1.09
C ASP A 21 10.41 3.79 -0.86
N LEU A 22 9.32 3.10 -0.54
CA LEU A 22 8.03 3.73 -0.27
C LEU A 22 8.12 4.71 0.90
N TYR A 23 8.78 4.30 1.99
CA TYR A 23 8.93 5.14 3.16
C TYR A 23 9.85 6.34 2.90
N LYS A 24 10.90 6.17 2.09
CA LYS A 24 11.75 7.29 1.66
C LYS A 24 10.97 8.32 0.84
N ILE A 25 10.07 7.88 -0.02
CA ILE A 25 9.23 8.77 -0.84
C ILE A 25 8.29 9.58 0.05
N ASN A 26 7.66 8.95 1.04
CA ASN A 26 6.64 9.57 1.88
C ASN A 26 7.21 10.33 3.08
N PHE A 27 8.39 9.96 3.55
CA PHE A 27 9.02 10.55 4.74
C PHE A 27 10.47 10.92 4.44
N PRO A 28 10.75 12.20 4.11
CA PRO A 28 12.09 12.63 3.65
C PRO A 28 13.23 12.34 4.61
N ARG A 29 12.96 12.24 5.92
CA ARG A 29 13.96 11.94 6.95
C ARG A 29 14.12 10.46 7.25
N PHE A 30 13.34 9.62 6.58
CA PHE A 30 13.37 8.19 6.84
C PHE A 30 14.70 7.57 6.39
N VAL A 31 15.25 6.70 7.25
CA VAL A 31 16.42 5.89 6.94
C VAL A 31 16.05 4.43 7.11
N CYS A 32 16.30 3.62 6.07
CA CYS A 32 16.04 2.19 6.12
C CYS A 32 17.11 1.49 6.96
N THR A 33 16.73 1.04 8.16
CA THR A 33 17.62 0.38 9.10
C THR A 33 17.32 -1.12 9.16
N PRO A 34 18.28 -1.96 9.65
CA PRO A 34 18.00 -3.37 9.90
C PRO A 34 16.82 -3.59 10.86
N ALA A 35 16.65 -2.72 11.85
CA ALA A 35 15.51 -2.80 12.79
C ALA A 35 14.18 -2.56 12.08
N PHE A 36 14.12 -1.58 11.17
CA PHE A 36 12.94 -1.33 10.35
C PHE A 36 12.60 -2.56 9.49
N LEU A 37 13.59 -3.13 8.81
CA LEU A 37 13.39 -4.31 7.96
C LEU A 37 12.89 -5.51 8.77
N ALA A 38 13.45 -5.74 9.96
CA ALA A 38 13.02 -6.81 10.85
C ALA A 38 11.56 -6.63 11.29
N ASP A 39 11.17 -5.40 11.63
CA ASP A 39 9.79 -5.07 12.00
C ASP A 39 8.82 -5.29 10.83
N GLN A 40 9.18 -4.83 9.64
CA GLN A 40 8.36 -5.02 8.45
C GLN A 40 8.24 -6.49 8.06
N ALA A 41 9.32 -7.25 8.17
CA ALA A 41 9.29 -8.70 7.92
C ALA A 41 8.32 -9.42 8.87
N GLN A 42 8.31 -9.03 10.13
CA GLN A 42 7.39 -9.57 11.14
C GLN A 42 5.93 -9.22 10.80
N ARG A 43 5.68 -7.98 10.41
CA ARG A 43 4.33 -7.53 10.00
C ARG A 43 3.82 -8.29 8.78
N LEU A 44 4.68 -8.53 7.79
CA LEU A 44 4.32 -9.32 6.61
C LEU A 44 3.97 -10.76 6.99
N ARG A 45 4.75 -11.39 7.86
CA ARG A 45 4.45 -12.74 8.34
C ARG A 45 3.14 -12.80 9.09
N ALA A 46 2.87 -11.83 9.95
CA ALA A 46 1.62 -11.75 10.70
C ALA A 46 0.42 -11.57 9.76
N ALA A 47 0.55 -10.70 8.76
CA ALA A 47 -0.50 -10.46 7.77
C ALA A 47 -0.83 -11.71 6.95
N ALA A 48 0.19 -12.48 6.55
CA ALA A 48 0.00 -13.71 5.78
C ALA A 48 -0.78 -14.77 6.55
N LYS A 49 -0.76 -14.72 7.88
CA LYS A 49 -1.54 -15.62 8.75
C LYS A 49 -2.99 -15.21 8.92
N ARG A 50 -3.36 -14.01 8.47
CA ARG A 50 -4.72 -13.45 8.60
C ARG A 50 -5.23 -12.98 7.24
N PRO A 51 -5.46 -13.91 6.30
CA PRO A 51 -5.77 -13.56 4.90
C PRO A 51 -7.14 -12.90 4.71
N PHE A 52 -8.06 -13.01 5.68
CA PHE A 52 -9.35 -12.31 5.62
C PHE A 52 -9.25 -10.86 6.10
N GLU A 53 -8.23 -10.56 6.90
CA GLU A 53 -8.00 -9.20 7.42
C GLU A 53 -6.98 -8.44 6.59
N ASN A 54 -6.16 -9.14 5.80
CA ASN A 54 -5.08 -8.54 5.02
C ASN A 54 -5.07 -9.08 3.59
N GLY A 55 -5.19 -8.19 2.63
CA GLY A 55 -4.99 -8.49 1.22
C GLY A 55 -3.68 -7.89 0.74
N ILE A 56 -2.75 -8.73 0.33
CA ILE A 56 -1.49 -8.29 -0.28
C ILE A 56 -1.44 -8.86 -1.68
N PHE A 57 -1.31 -7.98 -2.68
CA PHE A 57 -1.31 -8.38 -4.09
C PHE A 57 -0.06 -7.83 -4.76
N VAL A 58 0.54 -8.65 -5.61
CA VAL A 58 1.75 -8.32 -6.35
C VAL A 58 1.40 -8.15 -7.82
N LEU A 59 1.92 -7.07 -8.40
CA LEU A 59 1.91 -6.86 -9.84
C LEU A 59 3.24 -7.36 -10.39
N GLU A 60 3.16 -8.30 -11.34
CA GLU A 60 4.35 -8.84 -11.99
C GLU A 60 4.30 -8.67 -13.50
N ASP A 61 5.46 -8.46 -14.07
CA ASP A 61 5.70 -8.37 -15.51
C ASP A 61 6.56 -9.56 -15.92
N GLY A 62 5.92 -10.63 -16.41
CA GLY A 62 6.59 -11.91 -16.57
C GLY A 62 7.03 -12.45 -15.21
N LEU A 63 8.36 -12.50 -14.99
CA LEU A 63 8.96 -12.92 -13.71
C LEU A 63 9.41 -11.73 -12.86
N ASP A 64 9.24 -10.50 -13.36
CA ASP A 64 9.73 -9.30 -12.69
C ASP A 64 8.67 -8.74 -11.76
N PHE A 65 9.08 -8.37 -10.55
CA PHE A 65 8.25 -7.66 -9.60
C PHE A 65 8.11 -6.20 -10.05
N ALA A 66 6.88 -5.78 -10.33
CA ALA A 66 6.60 -4.41 -10.76
C ALA A 66 6.08 -3.53 -9.62
N GLY A 67 5.39 -4.13 -8.67
CA GLY A 67 4.83 -3.39 -7.54
C GLY A 67 3.92 -4.25 -6.68
N TYR A 68 3.31 -3.63 -5.68
CA TYR A 68 2.37 -4.32 -4.80
C TYR A 68 1.40 -3.35 -4.14
N VAL A 69 0.34 -3.91 -3.59
CA VAL A 69 -0.61 -3.21 -2.73
C VAL A 69 -0.86 -4.05 -1.48
N TRP A 70 -0.99 -3.38 -0.35
CA TRP A 70 -1.38 -4.00 0.91
C TRP A 70 -2.60 -3.27 1.44
N VAL A 71 -3.70 -3.98 1.60
CA VAL A 71 -4.96 -3.49 2.16
C VAL A 71 -5.30 -4.30 3.40
N ALA A 72 -5.71 -3.63 4.47
CA ALA A 72 -6.11 -4.26 5.72
C ALA A 72 -7.56 -3.90 6.05
N ILE A 73 -8.28 -4.83 6.66
CA ILE A 73 -9.62 -4.55 7.17
C ILE A 73 -9.48 -4.02 8.59
N ARG A 74 -10.06 -2.85 8.84
CA ARG A 74 -10.01 -2.18 10.14
C ARG A 74 -11.40 -1.73 10.56
N MET A 75 -11.54 -1.41 11.82
CA MET A 75 -12.79 -0.90 12.38
C MET A 75 -12.49 0.29 13.29
N ASP A 76 -13.33 1.31 13.21
CA ASP A 76 -13.31 2.45 14.13
C ASP A 76 -14.75 2.82 14.54
N LEU A 77 -14.92 3.97 15.15
CA LEU A 77 -16.23 4.43 15.60
C LEU A 77 -17.25 4.63 14.48
N GLN A 78 -16.79 4.78 13.24
CA GLN A 78 -17.65 4.95 12.07
C GLN A 78 -18.00 3.62 11.39
N GLY A 79 -17.40 2.51 11.81
CA GLY A 79 -17.65 1.19 11.28
C GLY A 79 -16.42 0.53 10.67
N THR A 80 -16.66 -0.52 9.91
CA THR A 80 -15.60 -1.31 9.25
C THR A 80 -15.25 -0.70 7.89
N TYR A 81 -13.96 -0.64 7.59
CA TYR A 81 -13.46 -0.09 6.33
C TYR A 81 -12.22 -0.85 5.86
N GLY A 82 -11.91 -0.74 4.58
CA GLY A 82 -10.64 -1.20 4.03
C GLY A 82 -9.61 -0.07 4.11
N SER A 83 -8.49 -0.35 4.75
CA SER A 83 -7.36 0.57 4.82
C SER A 83 -6.32 0.18 3.77
N VAL A 84 -6.13 1.03 2.76
CA VAL A 84 -5.08 0.81 1.77
C VAL A 84 -3.79 1.35 2.38
N ASP A 85 -3.02 0.46 2.99
CA ASP A 85 -1.87 0.84 3.79
C ASP A 85 -0.63 1.15 2.97
N GLN A 86 -0.41 0.40 1.89
CA GLN A 86 0.77 0.56 1.04
C GLN A 86 0.42 0.31 -0.42
N VAL A 87 0.87 1.21 -1.28
CA VAL A 87 0.80 1.05 -2.75
C VAL A 87 2.16 1.46 -3.29
N TYR A 88 2.78 0.59 -4.06
CA TYR A 88 4.11 0.83 -4.60
C TYR A 88 4.23 0.30 -6.02
N LEU A 89 4.85 1.10 -6.87
CA LEU A 89 5.34 0.68 -8.19
C LEU A 89 6.83 0.99 -8.26
N GLN A 90 7.60 0.07 -8.81
CA GLN A 90 8.99 0.34 -9.15
C GLN A 90 9.06 1.49 -10.15
N ASP A 91 10.13 2.25 -10.09
CA ASP A 91 10.28 3.49 -10.87
C ASP A 91 10.01 3.30 -12.36
N SER A 92 10.55 2.23 -12.95
CA SER A 92 10.39 1.91 -14.37
C SER A 92 8.94 1.60 -14.79
N TYR A 93 8.07 1.32 -13.83
CA TYR A 93 6.67 0.99 -14.07
C TYR A 93 5.71 2.15 -13.75
N ARG A 94 6.22 3.27 -13.27
CA ARG A 94 5.40 4.44 -12.94
C ARG A 94 4.95 5.18 -14.18
N ARG A 95 3.88 5.97 -14.03
CA ARG A 95 3.31 6.82 -15.09
C ARG A 95 2.81 6.03 -16.31
N ARG A 96 2.45 4.77 -16.10
CA ARG A 96 1.93 3.87 -17.14
C ARG A 96 0.50 3.41 -16.84
N GLY A 97 -0.17 4.03 -15.87
CA GLY A 97 -1.53 3.66 -15.46
C GLY A 97 -1.64 2.37 -14.67
N LEU A 98 -0.52 1.80 -14.22
CA LEU A 98 -0.50 0.50 -13.53
C LEU A 98 -0.98 0.56 -12.08
N GLY A 99 -0.91 1.74 -11.44
CA GLY A 99 -1.46 1.94 -10.10
C GLY A 99 -2.94 1.61 -10.01
N LYS A 100 -3.68 1.85 -11.08
CA LYS A 100 -5.10 1.50 -11.18
C LYS A 100 -5.34 0.00 -10.99
N LEU A 101 -4.45 -0.85 -11.52
CA LEU A 101 -4.56 -2.30 -11.37
C LEU A 101 -4.39 -2.71 -9.90
N LEU A 102 -3.42 -2.11 -9.22
CA LEU A 102 -3.19 -2.35 -7.79
C LEU A 102 -4.38 -1.90 -6.95
N MET A 103 -4.88 -0.71 -7.21
CA MET A 103 -6.06 -0.19 -6.50
C MET A 103 -7.30 -1.04 -6.75
N GLY A 104 -7.48 -1.53 -7.97
CA GLY A 104 -8.57 -2.46 -8.30
C GLY A 104 -8.53 -3.73 -7.48
N ALA A 105 -7.36 -4.34 -7.33
CA ALA A 105 -7.20 -5.54 -6.50
C ALA A 105 -7.53 -5.25 -5.02
N ALA A 106 -7.09 -4.12 -4.49
CA ALA A 106 -7.41 -3.70 -3.13
C ALA A 106 -8.90 -3.48 -2.93
N HIS A 107 -9.55 -2.77 -3.85
CA HIS A 107 -10.99 -2.51 -3.77
C HIS A 107 -11.80 -3.80 -3.88
N ASP A 108 -11.42 -4.72 -4.75
CA ASP A 108 -12.10 -6.00 -4.88
C ASP A 108 -12.01 -6.82 -3.59
N PHE A 109 -10.84 -6.82 -2.95
CA PHE A 109 -10.66 -7.48 -1.68
C PHE A 109 -11.64 -6.95 -0.61
N VAL A 110 -11.80 -5.64 -0.56
CA VAL A 110 -12.68 -4.97 0.41
C VAL A 110 -14.16 -5.23 0.08
N THR A 111 -14.55 -5.06 -1.17
CA THR A 111 -15.95 -5.19 -1.59
C THR A 111 -16.46 -6.62 -1.50
N LYS A 112 -15.61 -7.63 -1.72
CA LYS A 112 -15.98 -9.04 -1.56
C LYS A 112 -16.38 -9.40 -0.14
N GLN A 113 -15.97 -8.60 0.83
CA GLN A 113 -16.34 -8.79 2.24
C GLN A 113 -17.56 -7.97 2.65
N GLY A 114 -18.25 -7.33 1.70
CA GLY A 114 -19.42 -6.50 1.96
C GLY A 114 -19.09 -5.14 2.55
N ILE A 115 -17.83 -4.75 2.56
CA ILE A 115 -17.37 -3.47 3.11
C ILE A 115 -17.44 -2.41 2.01
N LYS A 116 -18.00 -1.24 2.33
CA LYS A 116 -18.36 -0.22 1.34
C LYS A 116 -17.47 1.02 1.38
N VAL A 117 -16.49 1.06 2.27
CA VAL A 117 -15.60 2.23 2.45
C VAL A 117 -14.16 1.77 2.42
N ALA A 118 -13.36 2.44 1.62
CA ALA A 118 -11.90 2.32 1.64
C ALA A 118 -11.30 3.68 2.03
N ARG A 119 -10.28 3.65 2.86
CA ARG A 119 -9.54 4.83 3.31
C ARG A 119 -8.06 4.63 3.10
N LEU A 120 -7.34 5.73 2.94
CA LEU A 120 -5.88 5.72 2.88
C LEU A 120 -5.33 7.03 3.42
N TYR A 121 -4.06 7.00 3.78
CA TYR A 121 -3.28 8.19 4.05
C TYR A 121 -2.33 8.44 2.90
N VAL A 122 -2.16 9.70 2.52
CA VAL A 122 -1.21 10.09 1.49
C VAL A 122 -0.50 11.37 1.92
N THR A 123 0.82 11.40 1.74
CA THR A 123 1.60 12.60 1.99
C THR A 123 1.29 13.65 0.93
N ALA A 124 0.93 14.86 1.36
CA ALA A 124 0.50 15.93 0.44
C ALA A 124 1.52 16.23 -0.64
N GLY A 125 2.83 16.13 -0.32
CA GLY A 125 3.91 16.35 -1.27
C GLY A 125 4.08 15.25 -2.33
N ASN A 126 3.50 14.06 -2.11
CA ASN A 126 3.54 12.97 -3.07
C ASN A 126 2.41 13.17 -4.11
N GLN A 127 2.62 14.10 -5.02
CA GLN A 127 1.58 14.53 -5.96
C GLN A 127 1.16 13.43 -6.93
N ASP A 128 2.07 12.55 -7.34
CA ASP A 128 1.74 11.42 -8.21
C ASP A 128 0.73 10.48 -7.54
N ALA A 129 0.95 10.18 -6.26
CA ALA A 129 0.03 9.36 -5.48
C ALA A 129 -1.31 10.06 -5.26
N VAL A 130 -1.30 11.34 -4.91
CA VAL A 130 -2.53 12.13 -4.74
C VAL A 130 -3.37 12.09 -6.01
N ARG A 131 -2.76 12.32 -7.18
CA ARG A 131 -3.47 12.27 -8.46
C ARG A 131 -4.04 10.89 -8.76
N LEU A 132 -3.29 9.83 -8.45
CA LEU A 132 -3.78 8.46 -8.61
C LEU A 132 -5.06 8.25 -7.78
N TYR A 133 -5.01 8.61 -6.51
CA TYR A 133 -6.14 8.38 -5.62
C TYR A 133 -7.36 9.23 -5.98
N GLU A 134 -7.17 10.46 -6.38
CA GLU A 134 -8.26 11.31 -6.87
C GLU A 134 -8.92 10.71 -8.12
N ARG A 135 -8.13 10.19 -9.05
CA ARG A 135 -8.68 9.51 -10.25
C ARG A 135 -9.45 8.24 -9.88
N GLU A 136 -9.07 7.58 -8.79
CA GLU A 136 -9.79 6.40 -8.29
C GLU A 136 -11.01 6.76 -7.43
N GLY A 137 -11.35 8.04 -7.32
CA GLY A 137 -12.54 8.49 -6.62
C GLY A 137 -12.34 8.83 -5.15
N TYR A 138 -11.12 8.88 -4.66
CA TYR A 138 -10.85 9.29 -3.27
C TYR A 138 -10.97 10.80 -3.14
N ALA A 139 -11.57 11.22 -2.03
CA ALA A 139 -11.66 12.62 -1.65
C ALA A 139 -11.03 12.84 -0.28
N VAL A 140 -10.43 14.00 -0.07
CA VAL A 140 -9.84 14.34 1.22
C VAL A 140 -10.93 14.48 2.27
N THR A 141 -10.80 13.74 3.37
CA THR A 141 -11.73 13.80 4.49
C THR A 141 -11.11 14.41 5.73
N ARG A 142 -9.78 14.35 5.87
CA ARG A 142 -9.05 14.91 7.02
C ARG A 142 -7.71 15.47 6.53
N LEU A 143 -7.21 16.46 7.24
CA LEU A 143 -5.90 17.04 6.99
C LEU A 143 -5.07 16.95 8.27
N GLU A 144 -3.83 16.49 8.15
CA GLU A 144 -2.83 16.61 9.20
C GLU A 144 -2.05 17.90 8.98
N MET A 145 -1.97 18.73 10.00
CA MET A 145 -1.24 20.00 9.96
C MET A 145 -0.15 19.98 11.01
N GLU A 146 1.01 20.51 10.68
CA GLU A 146 2.18 20.46 11.52
C GLU A 146 2.78 21.85 11.65
N LYS A 147 3.23 22.21 12.87
CA LYS A 147 3.95 23.45 13.13
C LYS A 147 5.19 23.12 13.94
N PRO A 148 6.40 23.42 13.44
CA PRO A 148 7.60 23.31 14.25
C PRO A 148 7.54 24.29 15.44
N LEU A 149 7.91 23.81 16.62
CA LEU A 149 8.00 24.64 17.81
C LEU A 149 9.48 24.75 18.20
N THR A 150 10.01 25.95 18.23
CA THR A 150 11.42 26.22 18.55
C THR A 150 11.65 26.30 20.06
#